data_c680750942557515b77b2f07eec3612d
#
_entry.id   c680750942557515b77b2f07eec3612d
#
_cell.length_a   1.000
_cell.length_b   1.000
_cell.length_c   1.000
_cell.angle_alpha   90.00
_cell.angle_beta   90.00
_cell.angle_gamma   90.00
#
_symmetry.space_group_name_H-M   'P 1'
#
loop_
_entity.id
_entity.type
_entity.pdbx_description
1 polymer ?
#
loop_
_entity_poly.entity_id
_entity_poly.type
_entity_poly.pdbx_seq_one_letter_code
_entity_poly.pdbx_strand_id
1 'polypeptide(L)'
;IPCSVQDHVFDNINPNAKQDVFCAANSDFNEVMWFYPSANSTQIDKMVAYNYAENLWYVGTLARSSWADSGVYDNPYAAEFEAEDTTASISTINGLKAGRTFVYLHETGVNDDGAAMSNHIESGDIDIADGDNFMSISRFIPDFKNQTGTVDVVLKTRPYPSGTQTSHGSFDVTTSTTKVDTRIRGRQ
;
A
#
# COMPACT_ATOMS: atom_id res chain seq x y z
N ILE A 1 -15.85 -6.38 -15.76
CA ILE A 1 -14.42 -6.13 -15.54
C ILE A 1 -13.89 -7.29 -14.71
N PRO A 2 -12.89 -8.05 -15.18
CA PRO A 2 -12.25 -9.07 -14.35
C PRO A 2 -11.63 -8.43 -13.11
N CYS A 3 -11.88 -9.00 -11.92
CA CYS A 3 -11.35 -8.49 -10.67
C CYS A 3 -10.38 -9.50 -10.06
N SER A 4 -9.09 -9.19 -10.07
CA SER A 4 -8.03 -10.07 -9.54
C SER A 4 -7.97 -10.11 -8.01
N VAL A 5 -8.63 -9.17 -7.34
CA VAL A 5 -8.60 -9.03 -5.87
C VAL A 5 -9.95 -9.37 -5.22
N GLN A 6 -10.90 -9.91 -5.97
CA GLN A 6 -12.25 -10.19 -5.50
C GLN A 6 -12.25 -11.11 -4.25
N ASP A 7 -11.56 -12.22 -4.33
CA ASP A 7 -11.51 -13.19 -3.22
C ASP A 7 -10.87 -12.58 -1.98
N HIS A 8 -9.78 -11.82 -2.16
CA HIS A 8 -9.13 -11.10 -1.05
C HIS A 8 -10.08 -10.14 -0.31
N VAL A 9 -10.92 -9.40 -1.03
CA VAL A 9 -11.87 -8.46 -0.43
C VAL A 9 -12.99 -9.22 0.28
N PHE A 10 -13.62 -10.20 -0.39
CA PHE A 10 -14.79 -10.89 0.16
C PHE A 10 -14.46 -11.86 1.31
N ASP A 11 -13.26 -12.41 1.33
CA ASP A 11 -12.77 -13.23 2.45
C ASP A 11 -12.41 -12.39 3.68
N ASN A 12 -12.13 -11.09 3.47
CA ASN A 12 -11.67 -10.20 4.53
C ASN A 12 -12.69 -9.13 4.96
N ILE A 13 -13.86 -9.02 4.36
CA ILE A 13 -14.87 -8.04 4.75
C ILE A 13 -15.63 -8.46 6.01
N ASN A 14 -15.92 -7.51 6.91
CA ASN A 14 -16.79 -7.76 8.05
C ASN A 14 -18.25 -7.91 7.60
N PRO A 15 -18.87 -9.09 7.72
CA PRO A 15 -20.24 -9.29 7.28
C PRO A 15 -21.29 -8.50 8.07
N ASN A 16 -20.95 -8.05 9.29
CA ASN A 16 -21.87 -7.30 10.17
C ASN A 16 -21.79 -5.78 9.98
N ALA A 17 -20.83 -5.30 9.20
CA ALA A 17 -20.61 -3.86 8.94
C ALA A 17 -20.63 -3.52 7.44
N LYS A 18 -21.30 -4.34 6.62
CA LYS A 18 -21.41 -4.14 5.17
C LYS A 18 -22.12 -2.86 4.77
N GLN A 19 -22.99 -2.34 5.62
CA GLN A 19 -23.72 -1.09 5.38
C GLN A 19 -22.79 0.15 5.33
N ASP A 20 -21.58 0.03 5.89
CA ASP A 20 -20.63 1.13 5.94
C ASP A 20 -19.75 1.20 4.68
N VAL A 21 -19.86 0.20 3.80
CA VAL A 21 -19.13 0.20 2.52
C VAL A 21 -19.62 1.32 1.63
N PHE A 22 -18.69 2.14 1.15
CA PHE A 22 -19.01 3.17 0.17
C PHE A 22 -17.97 3.20 -0.97
N CYS A 23 -18.34 3.88 -2.05
CA CYS A 23 -17.53 4.03 -3.24
C CYS A 23 -17.24 5.50 -3.49
N ALA A 24 -16.05 5.80 -3.97
CA ALA A 24 -15.60 7.13 -4.34
C ALA A 24 -14.72 7.11 -5.60
N ALA A 25 -14.64 8.24 -6.28
CA ALA A 25 -13.70 8.44 -7.37
C ALA A 25 -12.49 9.24 -6.90
N ASN A 26 -11.34 8.95 -7.49
CA ASN A 26 -10.13 9.76 -7.46
C ASN A 26 -9.78 10.09 -8.92
N SER A 27 -10.39 11.15 -9.43
CA SER A 27 -10.40 11.47 -10.86
C SER A 27 -9.01 11.81 -11.40
N ASP A 28 -8.17 12.41 -10.60
CA ASP A 28 -6.81 12.82 -11.00
C ASP A 28 -5.90 11.61 -11.31
N PHE A 29 -6.21 10.46 -10.69
CA PHE A 29 -5.47 9.21 -10.89
C PHE A 29 -6.26 8.17 -11.69
N ASN A 30 -7.42 8.52 -12.22
CA ASN A 30 -8.29 7.61 -12.99
C ASN A 30 -8.74 6.38 -12.17
N GLU A 31 -9.13 6.59 -10.93
CA GLU A 31 -9.44 5.51 -9.99
C GLU A 31 -10.88 5.55 -9.50
N VAL A 32 -11.41 4.36 -9.24
CA VAL A 32 -12.62 4.15 -8.46
C VAL A 32 -12.23 3.31 -7.25
N MET A 33 -12.56 3.80 -6.07
CA MET A 33 -12.20 3.19 -4.80
C MET A 33 -13.44 2.71 -4.06
N TRP A 34 -13.34 1.56 -3.39
CA TRP A 34 -14.32 1.06 -2.44
C TRP A 34 -13.66 0.92 -1.08
N PHE A 35 -14.26 1.58 -0.11
CA PHE A 35 -13.82 1.56 1.28
C PHE A 35 -14.67 0.58 2.07
N TYR A 36 -14.04 -0.26 2.88
CA TYR A 36 -14.75 -1.31 3.61
C TYR A 36 -14.09 -1.63 4.96
N PRO A 37 -14.88 -2.08 5.95
CA PRO A 37 -14.34 -2.60 7.19
C PRO A 37 -13.82 -4.03 7.01
N SER A 38 -12.59 -4.29 7.47
CA SER A 38 -12.02 -5.64 7.48
C SER A 38 -12.72 -6.55 8.49
N ALA A 39 -12.50 -7.86 8.42
CA ALA A 39 -13.17 -8.88 9.22
C ALA A 39 -13.10 -8.63 10.73
N ASN A 40 -12.03 -8.00 11.20
CA ASN A 40 -11.81 -7.70 12.62
C ASN A 40 -12.10 -6.24 13.00
N SER A 41 -12.64 -5.45 12.08
CA SER A 41 -12.98 -4.05 12.31
C SER A 41 -14.47 -3.79 12.16
N THR A 42 -14.99 -2.89 12.99
CA THR A 42 -16.36 -2.34 12.87
C THR A 42 -16.34 -0.97 12.19
N GLN A 43 -15.16 -0.43 11.91
CA GLN A 43 -14.95 0.82 11.19
C GLN A 43 -14.20 0.54 9.88
N ILE A 44 -14.35 1.42 8.92
CA ILE A 44 -13.62 1.32 7.65
C ILE A 44 -12.12 1.46 7.92
N ASP A 45 -11.35 0.48 7.47
CA ASP A 45 -9.89 0.41 7.63
C ASP A 45 -9.17 -0.07 6.37
N LYS A 46 -9.92 -0.51 5.36
CA LYS A 46 -9.38 -1.04 4.10
C LYS A 46 -10.02 -0.37 2.91
N MET A 47 -9.26 -0.38 1.83
CA MET A 47 -9.79 0.00 0.52
C MET A 47 -9.36 -0.97 -0.57
N VAL A 48 -10.13 -1.02 -1.62
CA VAL A 48 -9.78 -1.61 -2.91
C VAL A 48 -10.02 -0.57 -3.99
N ALA A 49 -9.10 -0.45 -4.92
CA ALA A 49 -9.18 0.50 -6.01
C ALA A 49 -9.02 -0.17 -7.37
N TYR A 50 -9.69 0.40 -8.34
CA TYR A 50 -9.57 0.04 -9.74
C TYR A 50 -9.14 1.26 -10.54
N ASN A 51 -7.92 1.21 -11.10
CA ASN A 51 -7.46 2.19 -12.07
C ASN A 51 -7.99 1.79 -13.46
N TYR A 52 -8.91 2.62 -13.98
CA TYR A 52 -9.59 2.29 -15.23
C TYR A 52 -8.78 2.67 -16.48
N ALA A 53 -7.75 3.50 -16.36
CA ALA A 53 -6.85 3.82 -17.46
C ALA A 53 -5.83 2.70 -17.69
N GLU A 54 -5.32 2.11 -16.62
CA GLU A 54 -4.32 1.04 -16.66
C GLU A 54 -4.93 -0.36 -16.59
N ASN A 55 -6.24 -0.46 -16.29
CA ASN A 55 -6.96 -1.72 -16.07
C ASN A 55 -6.33 -2.55 -14.95
N LEU A 56 -5.98 -1.90 -13.84
CA LEU A 56 -5.27 -2.48 -12.71
C LEU A 56 -6.11 -2.40 -11.44
N TRP A 57 -6.11 -3.49 -10.65
CA TRP A 57 -6.68 -3.53 -9.32
C TRP A 57 -5.59 -3.53 -8.27
N TYR A 58 -5.81 -2.80 -7.16
CA TYR A 58 -4.95 -2.87 -6.00
C TYR A 58 -5.74 -2.74 -4.70
N VAL A 59 -5.14 -3.12 -3.60
CA VAL A 59 -5.71 -3.06 -2.26
C VAL A 59 -4.81 -2.22 -1.36
N GLY A 60 -5.41 -1.57 -0.37
CA GLY A 60 -4.68 -0.75 0.56
C GLY A 60 -5.31 -0.71 1.94
N THR A 61 -4.56 -0.16 2.88
CA THR A 61 -5.03 0.21 4.20
C THR A 61 -5.24 1.71 4.20
N LEU A 62 -6.51 2.13 4.27
CA LEU A 62 -6.86 3.54 4.30
C LEU A 62 -8.21 3.68 5.01
N ALA A 63 -8.17 4.21 6.23
CA ALA A 63 -9.35 4.41 7.06
C ALA A 63 -10.00 5.75 6.70
N ARG A 64 -11.01 5.71 5.82
CA ARG A 64 -11.79 6.91 5.45
C ARG A 64 -13.26 6.58 5.49
N SER A 65 -14.02 7.44 6.17
CA SER A 65 -15.47 7.31 6.32
C SER A 65 -16.25 8.13 5.28
N SER A 66 -15.57 9.04 4.60
CA SER A 66 -16.12 9.80 3.47
C SER A 66 -14.99 10.28 2.56
N TRP A 67 -15.32 10.59 1.32
CA TRP A 67 -14.40 11.08 0.31
C TRP A 67 -15.09 12.12 -0.58
N ALA A 68 -14.41 13.23 -0.83
CA ALA A 68 -14.79 14.25 -1.80
C ALA A 68 -13.66 14.39 -2.81
N ASP A 69 -13.96 14.06 -4.07
CA ASP A 69 -13.01 14.12 -5.18
C ASP A 69 -12.58 15.57 -5.51
N SER A 70 -11.47 15.72 -6.23
CA SER A 70 -10.92 16.96 -6.75
C SER A 70 -11.84 17.56 -7.84
N GLY A 71 -12.95 18.11 -7.51
CA GLY A 71 -13.86 18.74 -8.50
C GLY A 71 -14.06 20.21 -8.23
N VAL A 72 -14.20 20.56 -6.97
CA VAL A 72 -14.37 21.95 -6.50
C VAL A 72 -13.09 22.46 -5.88
N TYR A 73 -12.30 21.56 -5.34
CA TYR A 73 -11.00 21.82 -4.71
C TYR A 73 -9.88 21.24 -5.56
N ASP A 74 -8.67 21.77 -5.44
CA ASP A 74 -7.50 21.32 -6.19
C ASP A 74 -7.07 19.88 -5.83
N ASN A 75 -7.43 19.42 -4.64
CA ASN A 75 -7.08 18.11 -4.12
C ASN A 75 -8.29 17.44 -3.44
N PRO A 76 -8.32 16.10 -3.36
CA PRO A 76 -9.37 15.39 -2.64
C PRO A 76 -9.32 15.62 -1.13
N TYR A 77 -10.49 15.64 -0.51
CA TYR A 77 -10.67 15.67 0.95
C TYR A 77 -11.36 14.40 1.42
N ALA A 78 -10.90 13.88 2.54
CA ALA A 78 -11.54 12.72 3.15
C ALA A 78 -11.62 12.88 4.67
N ALA A 79 -12.68 12.32 5.26
CA ALA A 79 -12.80 12.27 6.71
C ALA A 79 -12.49 10.87 7.22
N GLU A 80 -11.92 10.82 8.41
CA GLU A 80 -11.68 9.61 9.17
C GLU A 80 -12.33 9.74 10.55
N PHE A 81 -12.96 8.66 11.00
CA PHE A 81 -13.43 8.54 12.36
C PHE A 81 -12.50 7.59 13.11
N GLU A 82 -11.79 8.11 14.09
CA GLU A 82 -10.96 7.34 14.99
C GLU A 82 -11.75 7.00 16.25
N ALA A 83 -12.08 5.71 16.39
CA ALA A 83 -12.74 5.20 17.57
C ALA A 83 -11.72 5.13 18.72
N GLU A 84 -11.84 6.04 19.66
CA GLU A 84 -11.22 5.96 20.97
C GLU A 84 -9.68 5.88 21.03
N ASP A 85 -9.02 7.01 21.08
CA ASP A 85 -7.65 7.07 21.61
C ASP A 85 -7.69 6.90 23.14
N THR A 86 -7.36 5.69 23.61
CA THR A 86 -7.28 5.39 25.05
C THR A 86 -6.12 6.09 25.76
N THR A 87 -5.21 6.72 25.01
CA THR A 87 -4.00 7.37 25.53
C THR A 87 -4.14 8.88 25.69
N ALA A 88 -5.07 9.52 24.99
CA ALA A 88 -5.32 10.94 25.11
C ALA A 88 -6.29 11.24 26.28
N SER A 89 -5.94 12.23 27.08
CA SER A 89 -6.85 12.82 28.11
C SER A 89 -7.97 13.59 27.40
N ILE A 90 -8.92 12.86 26.81
CA ILE A 90 -10.08 13.46 26.16
C ILE A 90 -11.13 13.75 27.21
N SER A 91 -11.59 14.98 27.20
CA SER A 91 -12.73 15.44 28.00
C SER A 91 -13.94 14.56 27.69
N THR A 92 -14.39 13.78 28.66
CA THR A 92 -15.65 13.03 28.55
C THR A 92 -16.82 14.00 28.63
N ILE A 93 -17.60 14.10 27.57
CA ILE A 93 -18.89 14.79 27.61
C ILE A 93 -19.94 13.76 28.00
N ASN A 94 -20.54 13.94 29.18
CA ASN A 94 -21.59 13.06 29.74
C ASN A 94 -21.18 11.57 29.93
N GLY A 95 -19.90 11.29 30.21
CA GLY A 95 -19.44 9.93 30.44
C GLY A 95 -19.23 9.10 29.14
N LEU A 96 -19.44 9.70 27.98
CA LEU A 96 -19.13 9.09 26.69
C LEU A 96 -17.77 9.60 26.22
N LYS A 97 -16.86 8.69 25.90
CA LYS A 97 -15.62 9.03 25.21
C LYS A 97 -15.98 9.44 23.78
N ALA A 98 -15.64 10.68 23.43
CA ALA A 98 -15.88 11.15 22.07
C ALA A 98 -14.78 10.59 21.16
N GLY A 99 -15.19 9.87 20.11
CA GLY A 99 -14.30 9.59 18.98
C GLY A 99 -13.83 10.90 18.33
N ARG A 100 -12.65 10.88 17.73
CA ARG A 100 -12.13 12.02 16.97
C ARG A 100 -12.51 11.86 15.51
N THR A 101 -12.81 12.96 14.86
CA THR A 101 -12.98 13.03 13.41
C THR A 101 -11.89 13.92 12.86
N PHE A 102 -11.13 13.43 11.93
CA PHE A 102 -10.12 14.16 11.19
C PHE A 102 -10.58 14.38 9.75
N VAL A 103 -10.17 15.49 9.17
CA VAL A 103 -10.32 15.75 7.75
C VAL A 103 -8.93 15.89 7.17
N TYR A 104 -8.64 15.03 6.22
CA TYR A 104 -7.35 14.99 5.54
C TYR A 104 -7.45 15.58 4.15
N LEU A 105 -6.42 16.30 3.76
CA LEU A 105 -6.18 16.70 2.38
C LEU A 105 -5.31 15.64 1.74
N HIS A 106 -5.82 14.99 0.70
CA HIS A 106 -5.13 13.93 -0.01
C HIS A 106 -4.33 14.45 -1.20
N GLU A 107 -3.46 13.60 -1.75
CA GLU A 107 -2.65 13.85 -2.94
C GLU A 107 -1.73 15.08 -2.81
N THR A 108 -1.26 15.35 -1.59
CA THR A 108 -0.33 16.45 -1.31
C THR A 108 0.93 15.95 -0.61
N GLY A 109 2.08 16.28 -1.19
CA GLY A 109 3.37 15.91 -0.60
C GLY A 109 3.69 14.42 -0.72
N VAL A 110 4.59 13.93 0.15
CA VAL A 110 5.14 12.56 0.13
C VAL A 110 5.12 11.91 1.51
N ASN A 111 4.45 12.53 2.47
CA ASN A 111 4.36 12.08 3.84
C ASN A 111 2.92 11.70 4.21
N ASP A 112 2.77 10.81 5.18
CA ASP A 112 1.52 10.46 5.80
C ASP A 112 1.40 11.24 7.12
N ASP A 113 0.59 12.29 7.12
CA ASP A 113 0.39 13.24 8.24
C ASP A 113 1.70 13.71 8.90
N GLY A 114 2.68 14.08 8.06
CA GLY A 114 4.01 14.52 8.50
C GLY A 114 5.01 13.40 8.80
N ALA A 115 4.59 12.14 8.83
CA ALA A 115 5.47 10.98 8.95
C ALA A 115 5.86 10.44 7.57
N ALA A 116 7.01 9.79 7.46
CA ALA A 116 7.40 9.11 6.22
C ALA A 116 6.47 7.91 5.96
N MET A 117 5.92 7.82 4.76
CA MET A 117 5.14 6.65 4.35
C MET A 117 6.04 5.41 4.27
N SER A 118 5.58 4.32 4.89
CA SER A 118 6.20 3.01 4.70
C SER A 118 5.63 2.39 3.41
N ASN A 119 6.41 2.38 2.37
CA ASN A 119 6.03 1.83 1.07
C ASN A 119 7.09 0.87 0.55
N HIS A 120 6.67 -0.10 -0.24
CA HIS A 120 7.58 -1.01 -0.93
C HIS A 120 6.97 -1.49 -2.25
N ILE A 121 7.82 -1.90 -3.16
CA ILE A 121 7.44 -2.57 -4.40
C ILE A 121 8.20 -3.90 -4.44
N GLU A 122 7.48 -4.98 -4.68
CA GLU A 122 8.05 -6.31 -4.87
C GLU A 122 7.65 -6.82 -6.25
N SER A 123 8.64 -7.25 -7.05
CA SER A 123 8.38 -7.91 -8.32
C SER A 123 7.93 -9.35 -8.11
N GLY A 124 7.24 -9.92 -9.09
CA GLY A 124 7.10 -11.36 -9.18
C GLY A 124 8.45 -12.06 -9.33
N ASP A 125 8.45 -13.36 -9.16
CA ASP A 125 9.64 -14.19 -9.36
C ASP A 125 10.14 -14.08 -10.81
N ILE A 126 11.46 -13.93 -10.97
CA ILE A 126 12.13 -13.83 -12.27
C ILE A 126 13.01 -15.08 -12.41
N ASP A 127 12.79 -15.84 -13.45
CA ASP A 127 13.60 -17.03 -13.76
C ASP A 127 14.28 -16.93 -15.12
N ILE A 128 15.26 -17.81 -15.33
CA ILE A 128 15.95 -17.96 -16.61
C ILE A 128 15.69 -19.37 -17.13
N ALA A 129 15.22 -19.49 -18.37
CA ALA A 129 14.93 -20.75 -19.03
C ALA A 129 13.94 -21.61 -18.21
N ASP A 130 12.76 -21.04 -17.91
CA ASP A 130 11.68 -21.69 -17.17
C ASP A 130 12.11 -22.25 -15.79
N GLY A 131 13.13 -21.63 -15.17
CA GLY A 131 13.65 -22.02 -13.87
C GLY A 131 14.60 -23.23 -13.86
N ASP A 132 15.00 -23.74 -15.04
CA ASP A 132 15.93 -24.88 -15.14
C ASP A 132 17.35 -24.53 -14.73
N ASN A 133 17.72 -23.26 -14.83
CA ASN A 133 19.08 -22.80 -14.57
C ASN A 133 19.21 -22.01 -13.27
N PHE A 134 20.39 -22.12 -12.64
CA PHE A 134 20.76 -21.23 -11.54
C PHE A 134 21.22 -19.88 -12.08
N MET A 135 20.64 -18.82 -11.56
CA MET A 135 21.15 -17.46 -11.72
C MET A 135 22.30 -17.18 -10.75
N SER A 136 23.27 -16.41 -11.19
CA SER A 136 24.27 -15.79 -10.32
C SER A 136 24.25 -14.27 -10.55
N ILE A 137 23.82 -13.54 -9.54
CA ILE A 137 23.75 -12.08 -9.58
C ILE A 137 25.03 -11.55 -8.95
N SER A 138 25.96 -11.09 -9.81
CA SER A 138 27.21 -10.50 -9.36
C SER A 138 27.12 -8.97 -9.19
N ARG A 139 26.11 -8.36 -9.81
CA ARG A 139 25.91 -6.91 -9.77
C ARG A 139 24.48 -6.55 -10.17
N PHE A 140 23.94 -5.50 -9.57
CA PHE A 140 22.83 -4.76 -10.13
C PHE A 140 23.16 -3.27 -10.27
N ILE A 141 22.52 -2.62 -11.22
CA ILE A 141 22.67 -1.19 -11.49
C ILE A 141 21.32 -0.54 -11.23
N PRO A 142 21.19 0.26 -10.16
CA PRO A 142 19.95 0.95 -9.89
C PRO A 142 19.69 2.04 -10.92
N ASP A 143 18.43 2.19 -11.35
CA ASP A 143 17.98 3.27 -12.23
C ASP A 143 16.72 3.91 -11.64
N PHE A 144 16.91 4.90 -10.78
CA PHE A 144 15.83 5.66 -10.16
C PHE A 144 15.79 7.09 -10.70
N LYS A 145 14.62 7.56 -11.08
CA LYS A 145 14.38 8.95 -11.47
C LYS A 145 13.87 9.75 -10.27
N ASN A 146 14.35 10.98 -10.14
CA ASN A 146 13.91 11.93 -9.10
C ASN A 146 14.03 11.38 -7.67
N GLN A 147 15.06 10.55 -7.42
CA GLN A 147 15.28 9.99 -6.10
C GLN A 147 15.59 11.08 -5.08
N THR A 148 14.91 11.02 -3.93
CA THR A 148 15.23 11.82 -2.74
C THR A 148 15.42 10.85 -1.56
N GLY A 149 16.54 10.97 -0.86
CA GLY A 149 16.88 10.06 0.23
C GLY A 149 17.45 8.72 -0.24
N THR A 150 17.35 7.69 0.60
CA THR A 150 17.88 6.34 0.37
C THR A 150 16.74 5.39 0.01
N VAL A 151 16.99 4.51 -0.95
CA VAL A 151 16.10 3.39 -1.29
C VAL A 151 16.78 2.10 -0.87
N ASP A 152 16.09 1.30 -0.07
CA ASP A 152 16.57 -0.02 0.36
C ASP A 152 16.16 -1.07 -0.67
N VAL A 153 17.15 -1.75 -1.24
CA VAL A 153 16.94 -2.83 -2.19
C VAL A 153 17.22 -4.17 -1.53
N VAL A 154 16.25 -5.06 -1.57
CA VAL A 154 16.39 -6.44 -1.08
C VAL A 154 16.22 -7.39 -2.26
N LEU A 155 17.21 -8.22 -2.51
CA LEU A 155 17.13 -9.31 -3.48
C LEU A 155 16.68 -10.58 -2.79
N LYS A 156 15.63 -11.20 -3.30
CA LYS A 156 15.09 -12.44 -2.75
C LYS A 156 15.34 -13.57 -3.74
N THR A 157 15.73 -14.74 -3.26
CA THR A 157 15.99 -15.91 -4.10
C THR A 157 15.31 -17.15 -3.57
N ARG A 158 14.99 -18.08 -4.47
CA ARG A 158 14.52 -19.43 -4.17
C ARG A 158 15.38 -20.47 -4.90
N PRO A 159 15.63 -21.63 -4.28
CA PRO A 159 16.35 -22.72 -4.94
C PRO A 159 15.51 -23.48 -5.96
N TYR A 160 14.18 -23.44 -5.84
CA TYR A 160 13.17 -24.03 -6.73
C TYR A 160 11.80 -23.34 -6.48
N PRO A 161 10.83 -23.41 -7.40
CA PRO A 161 9.58 -22.62 -7.36
C PRO A 161 8.80 -22.68 -6.03
N SER A 162 8.73 -23.83 -5.38
CA SER A 162 8.07 -24.01 -4.08
C SER A 162 9.05 -23.94 -2.89
N GLY A 163 10.29 -23.54 -3.11
CA GLY A 163 11.34 -23.49 -2.09
C GLY A 163 11.20 -22.29 -1.16
N THR A 164 11.84 -22.39 -0.02
CA THR A 164 11.92 -21.29 0.93
C THR A 164 12.65 -20.11 0.31
N GLN A 165 12.05 -18.93 0.41
CA GLN A 165 12.64 -17.68 -0.03
C GLN A 165 13.76 -17.25 0.93
N THR A 166 14.90 -16.85 0.37
CA THR A 166 16.02 -16.29 1.10
C THR A 166 16.20 -14.83 0.70
N SER A 167 16.21 -13.93 1.68
CA SER A 167 16.46 -12.51 1.48
C SER A 167 17.95 -12.18 1.56
N HIS A 168 18.43 -11.34 0.66
CA HIS A 168 19.81 -10.86 0.58
C HIS A 168 19.81 -9.33 0.58
N GLY A 169 20.59 -8.71 1.45
CA GLY A 169 20.64 -7.27 1.67
C GLY A 169 19.98 -6.93 3.01
N SER A 170 19.71 -5.69 3.39
CA SER A 170 19.37 -4.54 2.54
C SER A 170 20.62 -3.91 1.89
N PHE A 171 20.45 -3.43 0.66
CA PHE A 171 21.47 -2.64 -0.04
C PHE A 171 20.96 -1.19 -0.14
N ASP A 172 21.64 -0.27 0.51
CA ASP A 172 21.30 1.16 0.48
C ASP A 172 21.70 1.77 -0.86
N VAL A 173 20.71 2.26 -1.58
CA VAL A 173 20.91 2.97 -2.85
C VAL A 173 20.59 4.44 -2.66
N THR A 174 21.61 5.26 -2.88
CA THR A 174 21.50 6.72 -2.84
C THR A 174 21.63 7.31 -4.26
N THR A 175 21.42 8.60 -4.40
CA THR A 175 21.58 9.31 -5.68
C THR A 175 23.00 9.21 -6.27
N SER A 176 24.00 8.85 -5.45
CA SER A 176 25.39 8.66 -5.89
C SER A 176 25.74 7.20 -6.18
N THR A 177 24.84 6.25 -5.91
CA THR A 177 25.09 4.82 -6.12
C THR A 177 24.96 4.47 -7.60
N THR A 178 26.06 4.19 -8.27
CA THR A 178 26.07 3.81 -9.69
C THR A 178 25.93 2.31 -9.91
N LYS A 179 26.32 1.50 -8.96
CA LYS A 179 26.27 0.04 -9.02
C LYS A 179 26.36 -0.55 -7.62
N VAL A 180 25.84 -1.76 -7.47
CA VAL A 180 25.99 -2.58 -6.25
C VAL A 180 26.52 -3.96 -6.66
N ASP A 181 27.68 -4.34 -6.15
CA ASP A 181 28.28 -5.64 -6.41
C ASP A 181 27.74 -6.66 -5.39
N THR A 182 27.32 -7.83 -5.85
CA THR A 182 26.72 -8.88 -5.04
C THR A 182 27.34 -10.24 -5.33
N ARG A 183 26.99 -11.28 -4.56
CA ARG A 183 27.37 -12.68 -4.81
C ARG A 183 26.19 -13.59 -4.47
N ILE A 184 25.09 -13.38 -5.14
CA ILE A 184 23.83 -14.05 -4.85
C ILE A 184 23.57 -15.13 -5.89
N ARG A 185 23.06 -16.28 -5.46
CA ARG A 185 22.69 -17.40 -6.35
C ARG A 185 21.30 -17.90 -5.99
N GLY A 186 20.49 -18.18 -7.01
CA GLY A 186 19.17 -18.77 -6.90
C GLY A 186 18.67 -19.26 -8.25
N ARG A 187 17.52 -19.92 -8.31
CA ARG A 187 16.83 -20.22 -9.56
C ARG A 187 15.77 -19.16 -9.88
N GLN A 188 15.20 -18.57 -8.85
CA GLN A 188 14.21 -17.50 -8.92
C GLN A 188 14.58 -16.43 -7.91
#